data_e84a5960c70c512d7ef1f220a0a94609
#
_entry.id   e84a5960c70c512d7ef1f220a0a94609
#
_cell.length_a   1.000
_cell.length_b   1.000
_cell.length_c   1.000
_cell.angle_alpha   90.00
_cell.angle_beta   90.00
_cell.angle_gamma   90.00
#
_symmetry.space_group_name_H-M   'P 1'
#
loop_
_entity.id
_entity.type
_entity.pdbx_description
1 polymer ?
#
loop_
_entity_poly.entity_id
_entity_poly.type
_entity_poly.pdbx_seq_one_letter_code
_entity_poly.pdbx_strand_id
1 'polypeptide(L)'
;VKSRVVSLLLYYPATLIIVAVGTIMATVLPSYYALIPELVLSLAFVYLLARLRRGLGIGYLYVVVILIIVLISFASVFIIRPGIILNKALTEMRQNVIKGFTYIIVYLFASLLPDSATDLVGTLPIFILVTAVAILEFRLRYYLLAGVVTGVLGIGVSTVVLSMIYDRLVVTYGLSATTMGLMGSILTASFMGLIKGPRRFVHLLNFLLTLYTVYESLWLLIPIPPVLIIDGVGINRLGHFASFLAGLIIAIFITQKTNLALNE
;
A
#
# COMPACT_ATOMS: atom_id res chain seq x y z
N VAL A 1 13.40 -15.20 -23.28
CA VAL A 1 12.01 -15.67 -23.05
C VAL A 1 11.97 -16.76 -21.97
N LYS A 2 12.73 -17.88 -22.10
CA LYS A 2 12.75 -18.98 -21.10
C LYS A 2 13.07 -18.50 -19.67
N SER A 3 14.06 -17.64 -19.49
CA SER A 3 14.46 -17.12 -18.18
C SER A 3 13.32 -16.35 -17.47
N ARG A 4 12.52 -15.58 -18.23
CA ARG A 4 11.41 -14.81 -17.68
C ARG A 4 10.24 -15.67 -17.23
N VAL A 5 9.87 -16.67 -18.03
CA VAL A 5 8.78 -17.60 -17.68
C VAL A 5 9.14 -18.36 -16.41
N VAL A 6 10.37 -18.87 -16.31
CA VAL A 6 10.85 -19.55 -15.09
C VAL A 6 10.82 -18.60 -13.88
N SER A 7 11.24 -17.34 -14.04
CA SER A 7 11.19 -16.35 -12.95
C SER A 7 9.77 -16.07 -12.49
N LEU A 8 8.79 -15.95 -13.38
CA LEU A 8 7.38 -15.79 -13.04
C LEU A 8 6.80 -17.02 -12.35
N LEU A 9 7.13 -18.23 -12.83
CA LEU A 9 6.68 -19.49 -12.23
C LEU A 9 7.22 -19.70 -10.80
N LEU A 10 8.37 -19.14 -10.48
CA LEU A 10 8.92 -19.16 -9.12
C LEU A 10 8.38 -18.02 -8.26
N TYR A 11 8.17 -16.86 -8.86
CA TYR A 11 7.81 -15.63 -8.18
C TYR A 11 6.42 -15.68 -7.57
N TYR A 12 5.39 -16.01 -8.36
CA TYR A 12 4.02 -16.00 -7.87
C TYR A 12 3.77 -17.01 -6.75
N PRO A 13 4.13 -18.32 -6.90
CA PRO A 13 3.91 -19.26 -5.81
C PRO A 13 4.69 -18.91 -4.54
N ALA A 14 5.96 -18.49 -4.66
CA ALA A 14 6.75 -18.10 -3.51
C ALA A 14 6.16 -16.88 -2.79
N THR A 15 5.68 -15.88 -3.54
CA THR A 15 5.01 -14.71 -2.96
C THR A 15 3.71 -15.11 -2.26
N LEU A 16 2.89 -15.96 -2.89
CA LEU A 16 1.64 -16.43 -2.29
C LEU A 16 1.89 -17.23 -1.00
N ILE A 17 2.95 -18.04 -0.94
CA ILE A 17 3.34 -18.74 0.28
C ILE A 17 3.74 -17.74 1.37
N ILE A 18 4.56 -16.74 1.05
CA ILE A 18 4.97 -15.69 2.00
C ILE A 18 3.74 -14.98 2.56
N VAL A 19 2.82 -14.57 1.70
CA VAL A 19 1.58 -13.88 2.08
C VAL A 19 0.68 -14.78 2.93
N ALA A 20 0.46 -16.03 2.52
CA ALA A 20 -0.37 -16.96 3.27
C ALA A 20 0.19 -17.24 4.67
N VAL A 21 1.50 -17.46 4.79
CA VAL A 21 2.15 -17.64 6.10
C VAL A 21 2.05 -16.38 6.95
N GLY A 22 2.28 -15.19 6.36
CA GLY A 22 2.11 -13.90 7.07
C GLY A 22 0.68 -13.72 7.56
N THR A 23 -0.33 -13.96 6.72
CA THR A 23 -1.74 -13.88 7.13
C THR A 23 -2.06 -14.83 8.28
N ILE A 24 -1.56 -16.07 8.23
CA ILE A 24 -1.73 -17.04 9.33
C ILE A 24 -1.06 -16.52 10.61
N MET A 25 0.17 -16.03 10.54
CA MET A 25 0.87 -15.49 11.70
C MET A 25 0.15 -14.27 12.28
N ALA A 26 -0.36 -13.37 11.42
CA ALA A 26 -1.13 -12.20 11.81
C ALA A 26 -2.46 -12.55 12.52
N THR A 27 -3.07 -13.68 12.18
CA THR A 27 -4.35 -14.11 12.76
C THR A 27 -4.20 -14.98 14.01
N VAL A 28 -3.12 -15.77 14.11
CA VAL A 28 -2.93 -16.74 15.20
C VAL A 28 -2.14 -16.13 16.36
N LEU A 29 -1.20 -15.24 16.07
CA LEU A 29 -0.33 -14.65 17.11
C LEU A 29 -0.84 -13.29 17.56
N PRO A 30 -0.69 -12.93 18.84
CA PRO A 30 -0.83 -11.54 19.26
C PRO A 30 0.09 -10.62 18.46
N SER A 31 -0.36 -9.43 18.10
CA SER A 31 0.28 -8.55 17.13
C SER A 31 1.78 -8.29 17.40
N TYR A 32 2.18 -8.13 18.66
CA TYR A 32 3.59 -7.94 19.02
C TYR A 32 4.47 -9.17 18.74
N TYR A 33 3.93 -10.38 18.93
CA TYR A 33 4.67 -11.62 18.63
C TYR A 33 4.73 -11.90 17.13
N ALA A 34 3.73 -11.44 16.36
CA ALA A 34 3.70 -11.57 14.92
C ALA A 34 4.71 -10.65 14.21
N LEU A 35 5.20 -9.57 14.87
CA LEU A 35 6.15 -8.62 14.24
C LEU A 35 7.44 -9.30 13.77
N ILE A 36 8.00 -10.23 14.52
CA ILE A 36 9.26 -10.90 14.14
C ILE A 36 9.06 -11.80 12.91
N PRO A 37 8.07 -12.72 12.89
CA PRO A 37 7.76 -13.50 11.69
C PRO A 37 7.47 -12.61 10.48
N GLU A 38 6.69 -11.54 10.64
CA GLU A 38 6.35 -10.62 9.56
C GLU A 38 7.58 -9.89 9.00
N LEU A 39 8.52 -9.48 9.86
CA LEU A 39 9.80 -8.92 9.40
C LEU A 39 10.58 -9.95 8.58
N VAL A 40 10.69 -11.18 9.06
CA VAL A 40 11.41 -12.26 8.37
C VAL A 40 10.77 -12.54 7.01
N LEU A 41 9.43 -12.64 6.94
CA LEU A 41 8.70 -12.87 5.69
C LEU A 41 8.85 -11.71 4.71
N SER A 42 8.83 -10.46 5.21
CA SER A 42 9.06 -9.28 4.39
C SER A 42 10.47 -9.23 3.81
N LEU A 43 11.48 -9.58 4.63
CA LEU A 43 12.86 -9.69 4.14
C LEU A 43 13.05 -10.86 3.18
N ALA A 44 12.35 -11.98 3.38
CA ALA A 44 12.32 -13.09 2.43
C ALA A 44 11.71 -12.67 1.09
N PHE A 45 10.66 -11.86 1.11
CA PHE A 45 10.09 -11.27 -0.12
C PHE A 45 11.09 -10.33 -0.83
N VAL A 46 11.75 -9.45 -0.11
CA VAL A 46 12.79 -8.57 -0.67
C VAL A 46 13.94 -9.38 -1.26
N TYR A 47 14.37 -10.45 -0.58
CA TYR A 47 15.40 -11.36 -1.09
C TYR A 47 14.95 -12.08 -2.38
N LEU A 48 13.71 -12.55 -2.42
CA LEU A 48 13.10 -13.17 -3.61
C LEU A 48 13.12 -12.20 -4.80
N LEU A 49 12.73 -10.94 -4.59
CA LEU A 49 12.80 -9.88 -5.60
C LEU A 49 14.23 -9.65 -6.08
N ALA A 50 15.18 -9.52 -5.16
CA ALA A 50 16.58 -9.32 -5.50
C ALA A 50 17.13 -10.45 -6.38
N ARG A 51 16.79 -11.70 -6.04
CA ARG A 51 17.24 -12.89 -6.76
C ARG A 51 16.62 -13.00 -8.15
N LEU A 52 15.32 -12.75 -8.27
CA LEU A 52 14.57 -12.94 -9.53
C LEU A 52 14.52 -11.67 -10.39
N ARG A 53 15.02 -10.52 -9.92
CA ARG A 53 14.86 -9.20 -10.55
C ARG A 53 15.20 -9.14 -12.03
N ARG A 54 16.31 -9.80 -12.45
CA ARG A 54 16.75 -9.82 -13.86
C ARG A 54 15.73 -10.56 -14.75
N GLY A 55 15.23 -11.69 -14.30
CA GLY A 55 14.23 -12.46 -15.03
C GLY A 55 12.86 -11.79 -15.06
N LEU A 56 12.50 -11.03 -14.02
CA LEU A 56 11.27 -10.24 -13.95
C LEU A 56 11.36 -8.92 -14.71
N GLY A 57 12.57 -8.47 -15.08
CA GLY A 57 12.81 -7.17 -15.70
C GLY A 57 12.72 -6.00 -14.72
N ILE A 58 13.05 -6.23 -13.44
CA ILE A 58 12.97 -5.26 -12.36
C ILE A 58 14.35 -4.65 -12.10
N GLY A 59 14.43 -3.32 -12.00
CA GLY A 59 15.67 -2.60 -11.64
C GLY A 59 16.03 -2.82 -10.17
N TYR A 60 17.34 -2.76 -9.86
CA TYR A 60 17.83 -2.91 -8.48
C TYR A 60 17.23 -1.85 -7.53
N LEU A 61 17.00 -0.64 -8.01
CA LEU A 61 16.41 0.44 -7.23
C LEU A 61 15.03 0.08 -6.68
N TYR A 62 14.25 -0.73 -7.40
CA TYR A 62 12.97 -1.24 -6.88
C TYR A 62 13.15 -2.06 -5.59
N VAL A 63 14.13 -2.96 -5.60
CA VAL A 63 14.43 -3.80 -4.43
C VAL A 63 14.83 -2.95 -3.23
N VAL A 64 15.69 -1.95 -3.47
CA VAL A 64 16.15 -1.02 -2.43
C VAL A 64 14.99 -0.21 -1.86
N VAL A 65 14.12 0.33 -2.71
CA VAL A 65 12.95 1.11 -2.27
C VAL A 65 12.00 0.26 -1.43
N ILE A 66 11.71 -0.97 -1.85
CA ILE A 66 10.82 -1.86 -1.08
C ILE A 66 11.46 -2.22 0.26
N LEU A 67 12.77 -2.50 0.29
CA LEU A 67 13.49 -2.73 1.54
C LEU A 67 13.37 -1.53 2.49
N ILE A 68 13.56 -0.31 1.98
CA ILE A 68 13.43 0.92 2.76
C ILE A 68 12.00 1.06 3.30
N ILE A 69 10.96 0.83 2.48
CA ILE A 69 9.57 0.90 2.92
C ILE A 69 9.31 -0.10 4.06
N VAL A 70 9.77 -1.34 3.93
CA VAL A 70 9.64 -2.36 4.97
C VAL A 70 10.32 -1.90 6.26
N LEU A 71 11.60 -1.49 6.19
CA LEU A 71 12.36 -1.06 7.38
C LEU A 71 11.75 0.16 8.05
N ILE A 72 11.30 1.17 7.30
CA ILE A 72 10.63 2.36 7.85
C ILE A 72 9.29 1.98 8.48
N SER A 73 8.53 1.05 7.88
CA SER A 73 7.25 0.59 8.43
C SER A 73 7.44 -0.10 9.78
N PHE A 74 8.48 -0.91 9.96
CA PHE A 74 8.81 -1.49 11.26
C PHE A 74 9.35 -0.44 12.24
N ALA A 75 10.24 0.45 11.80
CA ALA A 75 10.74 1.54 12.62
C ALA A 75 9.64 2.49 13.10
N SER A 76 8.57 2.67 12.31
CA SER A 76 7.46 3.56 12.66
C SER A 76 6.72 3.10 13.91
N VAL A 77 6.58 1.81 14.13
CA VAL A 77 5.89 1.26 15.31
C VAL A 77 6.67 1.53 16.61
N PHE A 78 8.00 1.48 16.56
CA PHE A 78 8.83 1.57 17.75
C PHE A 78 9.47 2.94 17.98
N ILE A 79 9.89 3.61 16.92
CA ILE A 79 10.76 4.80 16.97
C ILE A 79 9.99 6.05 16.53
N ILE A 80 9.39 6.01 15.33
CA ILE A 80 8.80 7.21 14.70
C ILE A 80 7.48 7.58 15.38
N ARG A 81 6.62 6.59 15.65
CA ARG A 81 5.30 6.74 16.28
C ARG A 81 4.50 7.88 15.64
N PRO A 82 4.00 7.68 14.40
CA PRO A 82 3.33 8.72 13.61
C PRO A 82 2.23 9.46 14.36
N GLY A 83 1.45 8.80 15.21
CA GLY A 83 0.39 9.41 15.99
C GLY A 83 0.89 10.50 16.93
N ILE A 84 2.09 10.36 17.53
CA ILE A 84 2.70 11.39 18.38
C ILE A 84 3.11 12.61 17.53
N ILE A 85 3.73 12.35 16.37
CA ILE A 85 4.16 13.41 15.44
C ILE A 85 2.93 14.19 14.94
N LEU A 86 1.87 13.48 14.56
CA LEU A 86 0.63 14.06 14.06
C LEU A 86 -0.05 14.94 15.12
N ASN A 87 -0.16 14.46 16.36
CA ASN A 87 -0.72 15.24 17.46
C ASN A 87 0.08 16.51 17.73
N LYS A 88 1.42 16.43 17.70
CA LYS A 88 2.28 17.61 17.84
C LYS A 88 2.10 18.59 16.69
N ALA A 89 2.09 18.10 15.43
CA ALA A 89 1.86 18.91 14.26
C ALA A 89 0.55 19.70 14.35
N LEU A 90 -0.54 19.04 14.78
CA LEU A 90 -1.84 19.69 14.95
C LEU A 90 -1.86 20.76 16.05
N THR A 91 -1.17 20.51 17.15
CA THR A 91 -1.04 21.50 18.23
C THR A 91 -0.30 22.75 17.76
N GLU A 92 0.81 22.59 17.06
CA GLU A 92 1.60 23.67 16.49
C GLU A 92 0.83 24.44 15.40
N MET A 93 0.05 23.76 14.55
CA MET A 93 -0.81 24.40 13.55
C MET A 93 -1.84 25.34 14.18
N ARG A 94 -2.39 24.98 15.33
CA ARG A 94 -3.34 25.84 16.06
C ARG A 94 -2.68 27.10 16.63
N GLN A 95 -1.39 27.04 16.96
CA GLN A 95 -0.65 28.14 17.57
C GLN A 95 0.00 29.06 16.53
N ASN A 96 0.46 28.54 15.41
CA ASN A 96 1.16 29.31 14.38
C ASN A 96 1.00 28.70 12.99
N VAL A 97 0.28 29.40 12.10
CA VAL A 97 -0.06 28.94 10.75
C VAL A 97 1.19 28.69 9.87
N ILE A 98 2.25 29.52 10.01
CA ILE A 98 3.46 29.35 9.19
C ILE A 98 4.23 28.08 9.60
N LYS A 99 4.41 27.87 10.90
CA LYS A 99 4.98 26.61 11.41
C LYS A 99 4.08 25.42 11.05
N GLY A 100 2.74 25.64 11.11
CA GLY A 100 1.76 24.65 10.69
C GLY A 100 1.96 24.14 9.26
N PHE A 101 2.35 25.00 8.32
CA PHE A 101 2.59 24.58 6.95
C PHE A 101 3.77 23.61 6.80
N THR A 102 4.86 23.82 7.55
CA THR A 102 5.98 22.87 7.61
C THR A 102 5.54 21.52 8.19
N TYR A 103 4.68 21.54 9.20
CA TYR A 103 4.15 20.30 9.80
C TYR A 103 3.13 19.58 8.91
N ILE A 104 2.43 20.25 7.97
CA ILE A 104 1.56 19.58 6.99
C ILE A 104 2.36 18.58 6.15
N ILE A 105 3.57 18.94 5.70
CA ILE A 105 4.41 18.03 4.92
C ILE A 105 4.79 16.81 5.76
N VAL A 106 5.22 17.05 7.01
CA VAL A 106 5.54 15.95 7.93
C VAL A 106 4.30 15.09 8.20
N TYR A 107 3.13 15.74 8.38
CA TYR A 107 1.83 15.07 8.52
C TYR A 107 1.56 14.13 7.35
N LEU A 108 1.66 14.62 6.10
CA LEU A 108 1.35 13.85 4.91
C LEU A 108 2.21 12.59 4.79
N PHE A 109 3.50 12.66 5.11
CA PHE A 109 4.39 11.50 5.06
C PHE A 109 4.22 10.58 6.28
N ALA A 110 4.11 11.12 7.48
CA ALA A 110 3.94 10.33 8.68
C ALA A 110 2.60 9.56 8.68
N SER A 111 1.55 10.16 8.08
CA SER A 111 0.23 9.53 7.99
C SER A 111 0.20 8.29 7.08
N LEU A 112 1.19 8.10 6.21
CA LEU A 112 1.31 6.89 5.38
C LEU A 112 1.94 5.71 6.12
N LEU A 113 2.43 5.92 7.34
CA LEU A 113 3.14 4.92 8.12
C LEU A 113 2.21 4.25 9.15
N PRO A 114 2.41 2.95 9.48
CA PRO A 114 1.69 2.29 10.55
C PRO A 114 2.09 2.87 11.92
N ASP A 115 1.12 3.04 12.81
CA ASP A 115 1.34 3.59 14.15
C ASP A 115 1.34 2.52 15.25
N SER A 116 0.87 1.33 14.95
CA SER A 116 0.78 0.23 15.90
C SER A 116 1.22 -1.11 15.30
N ALA A 117 1.57 -2.04 16.18
CA ALA A 117 1.86 -3.42 15.78
C ALA A 117 0.66 -4.06 15.07
N THR A 118 -0.55 -3.81 15.55
CA THR A 118 -1.79 -4.35 14.98
C THR A 118 -2.02 -3.81 13.56
N ASP A 119 -1.83 -2.51 13.33
CA ASP A 119 -1.96 -1.91 11.99
C ASP A 119 -0.89 -2.48 11.02
N LEU A 120 0.36 -2.56 11.46
CA LEU A 120 1.44 -3.10 10.64
C LEU A 120 1.20 -4.58 10.28
N VAL A 121 0.96 -5.43 11.27
CA VAL A 121 0.79 -6.89 11.10
C VAL A 121 -0.45 -7.20 10.26
N GLY A 122 -1.56 -6.47 10.48
CA GLY A 122 -2.78 -6.66 9.69
C GLY A 122 -2.67 -6.18 8.24
N THR A 123 -1.78 -5.22 7.95
CA THR A 123 -1.66 -4.63 6.62
C THR A 123 -0.54 -5.27 5.78
N LEU A 124 0.53 -5.72 6.42
CA LEU A 124 1.77 -6.09 5.74
C LEU A 124 1.63 -7.25 4.74
N PRO A 125 0.92 -8.36 5.03
CA PRO A 125 0.72 -9.43 4.05
C PRO A 125 0.02 -8.93 2.79
N ILE A 126 -1.03 -8.12 2.93
CA ILE A 126 -1.75 -7.53 1.80
C ILE A 126 -0.85 -6.55 1.04
N PHE A 127 -0.08 -5.73 1.75
CA PHE A 127 0.90 -4.82 1.13
C PHE A 127 1.96 -5.56 0.32
N ILE A 128 2.48 -6.68 0.81
CA ILE A 128 3.43 -7.53 0.07
C ILE A 128 2.78 -8.07 -1.21
N LEU A 129 1.57 -8.61 -1.12
CA LEU A 129 0.85 -9.13 -2.29
C LEU A 129 0.60 -8.04 -3.34
N VAL A 130 0.06 -6.91 -2.90
CA VAL A 130 -0.24 -5.76 -3.76
C VAL A 130 1.05 -5.21 -4.39
N THR A 131 2.13 -5.07 -3.61
CA THR A 131 3.44 -4.67 -4.13
C THR A 131 3.98 -5.67 -5.14
N ALA A 132 3.87 -6.97 -4.86
CA ALA A 132 4.33 -8.02 -5.76
C ALA A 132 3.67 -7.95 -7.14
N VAL A 133 2.40 -7.62 -7.19
CA VAL A 133 1.67 -7.43 -8.44
C VAL A 133 2.03 -6.08 -9.08
N ALA A 134 2.10 -5.01 -8.28
CA ALA A 134 2.38 -3.65 -8.74
C ALA A 134 3.71 -3.53 -9.49
N ILE A 135 4.76 -4.21 -9.02
CA ILE A 135 6.09 -4.16 -9.65
C ILE A 135 6.14 -4.79 -11.05
N LEU A 136 5.17 -5.63 -11.38
CA LEU A 136 5.04 -6.22 -12.73
C LEU A 136 4.22 -5.33 -13.67
N GLU A 137 3.36 -4.46 -13.13
CA GLU A 137 2.50 -3.54 -13.88
C GLU A 137 3.14 -2.15 -14.04
N PHE A 138 3.85 -1.66 -13.04
CA PHE A 138 4.34 -0.29 -13.01
C PHE A 138 5.87 -0.20 -13.03
N ARG A 139 6.40 0.84 -13.66
CA ARG A 139 7.77 1.30 -13.40
C ARG A 139 7.83 1.93 -12.01
N LEU A 140 9.01 1.92 -11.37
CA LEU A 140 9.20 2.40 -10.00
C LEU A 140 8.60 3.79 -9.74
N ARG A 141 8.79 4.74 -10.66
CA ARG A 141 8.23 6.10 -10.54
C ARG A 141 6.70 6.11 -10.44
N TYR A 142 6.03 5.24 -11.20
CA TYR A 142 4.57 5.16 -11.19
C TYR A 142 4.05 4.37 -9.99
N TYR A 143 4.79 3.36 -9.53
CA TYR A 143 4.52 2.67 -8.28
C TYR A 143 4.54 3.64 -7.09
N LEU A 144 5.62 4.45 -6.97
CA LEU A 144 5.72 5.45 -5.91
C LEU A 144 4.65 6.53 -6.03
N LEU A 145 4.42 7.03 -7.25
CA LEU A 145 3.39 8.05 -7.50
C LEU A 145 2.00 7.51 -7.11
N ALA A 146 1.64 6.32 -7.56
CA ALA A 146 0.37 5.69 -7.24
C ALA A 146 0.23 5.49 -5.72
N GLY A 147 1.22 4.88 -5.06
CA GLY A 147 1.16 4.63 -3.62
C GLY A 147 1.05 5.90 -2.78
N VAL A 148 1.96 6.87 -3.00
CA VAL A 148 2.01 8.10 -2.20
C VAL A 148 0.79 8.98 -2.47
N VAL A 149 0.46 9.26 -3.74
CA VAL A 149 -0.63 10.18 -4.07
C VAL A 149 -1.97 9.64 -3.61
N THR A 150 -2.24 8.34 -3.85
CA THR A 150 -3.52 7.74 -3.45
C THR A 150 -3.65 7.64 -1.94
N GLY A 151 -2.56 7.29 -1.23
CA GLY A 151 -2.55 7.26 0.23
C GLY A 151 -2.82 8.63 0.84
N VAL A 152 -2.10 9.67 0.36
CA VAL A 152 -2.28 11.05 0.81
C VAL A 152 -3.69 11.56 0.52
N LEU A 153 -4.23 11.31 -0.68
CA LEU A 153 -5.60 11.71 -1.03
C LEU A 153 -6.63 11.02 -0.14
N GLY A 154 -6.52 9.71 0.07
CA GLY A 154 -7.46 8.98 0.90
C GLY A 154 -7.44 9.42 2.36
N ILE A 155 -6.25 9.63 2.92
CA ILE A 155 -6.08 10.14 4.27
C ILE A 155 -6.59 11.57 4.38
N GLY A 156 -6.27 12.44 3.41
CA GLY A 156 -6.71 13.83 3.40
C GLY A 156 -8.24 13.94 3.34
N VAL A 157 -8.88 13.23 2.40
CA VAL A 157 -10.34 13.19 2.26
C VAL A 157 -11.00 12.68 3.54
N SER A 158 -10.51 11.56 4.07
CA SER A 158 -11.10 10.98 5.28
C SER A 158 -10.91 11.88 6.50
N THR A 159 -9.75 12.51 6.66
CA THR A 159 -9.51 13.47 7.76
C THR A 159 -10.50 14.61 7.71
N VAL A 160 -10.74 15.22 6.55
CA VAL A 160 -11.70 16.31 6.38
C VAL A 160 -13.12 15.85 6.68
N VAL A 161 -13.57 14.77 6.03
CA VAL A 161 -14.95 14.29 6.15
C VAL A 161 -15.25 13.78 7.56
N LEU A 162 -14.33 13.02 8.18
CA LEU A 162 -14.53 12.55 9.56
C LEU A 162 -14.52 13.69 10.57
N SER A 163 -13.69 14.72 10.34
CA SER A 163 -13.69 15.90 11.20
C SER A 163 -15.01 16.66 11.12
N MET A 164 -15.64 16.73 9.97
CA MET A 164 -16.99 17.29 9.79
C MET A 164 -18.06 16.43 10.46
N ILE A 165 -18.02 15.11 10.30
CA ILE A 165 -19.01 14.19 10.87
C ILE A 165 -18.99 14.24 12.41
N TYR A 166 -17.79 14.27 13.00
CA TYR A 166 -17.62 14.19 14.47
C TYR A 166 -17.46 15.53 15.14
N ASP A 167 -17.56 16.64 14.42
CA ASP A 167 -17.38 18.03 14.89
C ASP A 167 -16.10 18.20 15.73
N ARG A 168 -15.05 17.48 15.35
CA ARG A 168 -13.73 17.53 15.98
C ARG A 168 -12.67 17.06 14.99
N LEU A 169 -11.43 17.51 15.18
CA LEU A 169 -10.33 17.08 14.33
C LEU A 169 -10.06 15.58 14.53
N VAL A 170 -10.32 14.82 13.49
CA VAL A 170 -10.03 13.37 13.42
C VAL A 170 -8.80 13.18 12.56
N VAL A 171 -7.74 12.65 13.15
CA VAL A 171 -6.50 12.31 12.44
C VAL A 171 -6.59 10.87 11.97
N THR A 172 -6.24 10.65 10.70
CA THR A 172 -6.21 9.33 10.10
C THR A 172 -4.79 9.04 9.57
N TYR A 173 -4.36 7.81 9.68
CA TYR A 173 -3.03 7.35 9.25
C TYR A 173 -3.05 5.84 8.99
N GLY A 174 -1.99 5.33 8.37
CA GLY A 174 -1.77 3.90 8.19
C GLY A 174 -1.28 3.53 6.78
N LEU A 175 -0.41 2.54 6.70
CA LEU A 175 0.08 1.94 5.47
C LEU A 175 -1.08 1.37 4.61
N SER A 176 -2.18 1.03 5.26
CA SER A 176 -3.38 0.46 4.64
C SER A 176 -3.99 1.37 3.57
N ALA A 177 -4.00 2.70 3.77
CA ALA A 177 -4.48 3.64 2.76
C ALA A 177 -3.65 3.58 1.46
N THR A 178 -2.33 3.56 1.57
CA THR A 178 -1.41 3.36 0.45
C THR A 178 -1.65 2.02 -0.25
N THR A 179 -1.84 0.96 0.52
CA THR A 179 -2.12 -0.40 0.02
C THR A 179 -3.41 -0.44 -0.78
N MET A 180 -4.50 0.15 -0.27
CA MET A 180 -5.78 0.24 -0.98
C MET A 180 -5.68 1.07 -2.25
N GLY A 181 -4.93 2.17 -2.23
CA GLY A 181 -4.69 2.99 -3.41
C GLY A 181 -3.90 2.26 -4.50
N LEU A 182 -2.86 1.54 -4.13
CA LEU A 182 -2.12 0.67 -5.05
C LEU A 182 -3.01 -0.43 -5.61
N MET A 183 -3.86 -1.05 -4.80
CA MET A 183 -4.81 -2.09 -5.22
C MET A 183 -5.76 -1.56 -6.31
N GLY A 184 -6.37 -0.38 -6.12
CA GLY A 184 -7.20 0.27 -7.14
C GLY A 184 -6.41 0.57 -8.41
N SER A 185 -5.17 1.05 -8.27
CA SER A 185 -4.30 1.35 -9.41
C SER A 185 -3.94 0.11 -10.22
N ILE A 186 -3.62 -1.00 -9.56
CA ILE A 186 -3.28 -2.26 -10.21
C ILE A 186 -4.50 -2.84 -10.93
N LEU A 187 -5.66 -2.83 -10.29
CA LEU A 187 -6.89 -3.35 -10.87
C LEU A 187 -7.17 -2.69 -12.24
N THR A 188 -7.08 -1.36 -12.29
CA THR A 188 -7.26 -0.61 -13.55
C THR A 188 -6.14 -0.89 -14.55
N ALA A 189 -4.87 -0.85 -14.12
CA ALA A 189 -3.73 -1.06 -15.01
C ALA A 189 -3.72 -2.48 -15.61
N SER A 190 -3.99 -3.50 -14.81
CA SER A 190 -4.06 -4.89 -15.26
C SER A 190 -5.23 -5.10 -16.22
N PHE A 191 -6.40 -4.51 -15.94
CA PHE A 191 -7.55 -4.57 -16.84
C PHE A 191 -7.23 -3.92 -18.19
N MET A 192 -6.65 -2.73 -18.20
CA MET A 192 -6.26 -2.06 -19.44
C MET A 192 -5.15 -2.82 -20.18
N GLY A 193 -4.21 -3.39 -19.45
CA GLY A 193 -3.16 -4.25 -19.99
C GLY A 193 -3.70 -5.53 -20.62
N LEU A 194 -4.74 -6.11 -20.05
CA LEU A 194 -5.44 -7.28 -20.59
C LEU A 194 -6.08 -6.99 -21.94
N ILE A 195 -6.68 -5.80 -22.10
CA ILE A 195 -7.35 -5.39 -23.35
C ILE A 195 -6.32 -5.01 -24.42
N LYS A 196 -5.30 -4.23 -24.09
CA LYS A 196 -4.41 -3.56 -25.05
C LYS A 196 -2.96 -4.03 -25.00
N GLY A 197 -2.55 -4.74 -23.95
CA GLY A 197 -1.14 -5.07 -23.68
C GLY A 197 -0.64 -6.32 -24.38
N PRO A 198 0.68 -6.43 -24.63
CA PRO A 198 1.28 -7.60 -25.28
C PRO A 198 1.42 -8.80 -24.32
N ARG A 199 1.28 -8.61 -23.00
CA ARG A 199 1.48 -9.62 -21.95
C ARG A 199 0.17 -10.05 -21.30
N ARG A 200 -0.84 -10.34 -22.09
CA ARG A 200 -2.21 -10.60 -21.64
C ARG A 200 -2.30 -11.61 -20.49
N PHE A 201 -1.50 -12.67 -20.52
CA PHE A 201 -1.52 -13.69 -19.46
C PHE A 201 -1.06 -13.12 -18.09
N VAL A 202 0.02 -12.31 -18.06
CA VAL A 202 0.50 -11.68 -16.82
C VAL A 202 -0.52 -10.69 -16.31
N HIS A 203 -1.10 -9.87 -17.20
CA HIS A 203 -2.15 -8.91 -16.83
C HIS A 203 -3.41 -9.62 -16.34
N LEU A 204 -3.80 -10.75 -16.93
CA LEU A 204 -4.93 -11.55 -16.45
C LEU A 204 -4.68 -12.09 -15.05
N LEU A 205 -3.49 -12.65 -14.81
CA LEU A 205 -3.15 -13.19 -13.50
C LEU A 205 -3.10 -12.07 -12.44
N ASN A 206 -2.49 -10.93 -12.77
CA ASN A 206 -2.47 -9.76 -11.89
C ASN A 206 -3.87 -9.22 -11.60
N PHE A 207 -4.72 -9.15 -12.62
CA PHE A 207 -6.11 -8.72 -12.48
C PHE A 207 -6.89 -9.66 -11.53
N LEU A 208 -6.79 -10.97 -11.73
CA LEU A 208 -7.49 -11.96 -10.90
C LEU A 208 -6.99 -11.95 -9.45
N LEU A 209 -5.67 -11.87 -9.24
CA LEU A 209 -5.10 -11.79 -7.89
C LEU A 209 -5.55 -10.48 -7.18
N THR A 210 -5.55 -9.37 -7.90
CA THR A 210 -6.00 -8.10 -7.33
C THR A 210 -7.49 -8.11 -7.06
N LEU A 211 -8.30 -8.67 -7.96
CA LEU A 211 -9.74 -8.81 -7.77
C LEU A 211 -10.06 -9.68 -6.55
N TYR A 212 -9.35 -10.79 -6.36
CA TYR A 212 -9.45 -11.60 -5.16
C TYR A 212 -9.08 -10.82 -3.90
N THR A 213 -7.99 -10.04 -3.94
CA THR A 213 -7.58 -9.21 -2.80
C THR A 213 -8.62 -8.11 -2.49
N VAL A 214 -9.24 -7.52 -3.52
CA VAL A 214 -10.37 -6.58 -3.36
C VAL A 214 -11.55 -7.27 -2.70
N TYR A 215 -11.89 -8.48 -3.13
CA TYR A 215 -12.98 -9.27 -2.54
C TYR A 215 -12.74 -9.54 -1.04
N GLU A 216 -11.57 -10.02 -0.66
CA GLU A 216 -11.19 -10.24 0.75
C GLU A 216 -11.17 -8.93 1.57
N SER A 217 -10.89 -7.80 0.93
CA SER A 217 -10.84 -6.49 1.56
C SER A 217 -12.15 -5.70 1.47
N LEU A 218 -13.24 -6.25 0.92
CA LEU A 218 -14.51 -5.54 0.72
C LEU A 218 -15.05 -4.92 2.01
N TRP A 219 -14.93 -5.61 3.13
CA TRP A 219 -15.37 -5.12 4.42
C TRP A 219 -14.62 -3.87 4.89
N LEU A 220 -13.37 -3.64 4.41
CA LEU A 220 -12.58 -2.43 4.62
C LEU A 220 -12.93 -1.32 3.62
N LEU A 221 -13.42 -1.68 2.44
CA LEU A 221 -13.74 -0.76 1.35
C LEU A 221 -15.16 -0.21 1.41
N ILE A 222 -16.07 -0.82 2.17
CA ILE A 222 -17.43 -0.30 2.36
C ILE A 222 -17.37 0.83 3.39
N PRO A 223 -17.63 2.11 3.02
CA PRO A 223 -17.38 3.26 3.89
C PRO A 223 -18.48 3.51 4.94
N ILE A 224 -19.33 2.52 5.20
CA ILE A 224 -20.45 2.60 6.15
C ILE A 224 -20.36 1.46 7.17
N PRO A 225 -20.15 1.74 8.48
CA PRO A 225 -19.82 3.06 9.04
C PRO A 225 -18.44 3.56 8.59
N PRO A 226 -18.19 4.88 8.58
CA PRO A 226 -16.95 5.44 8.03
C PRO A 226 -15.70 5.06 8.85
N VAL A 227 -15.87 4.77 10.14
CA VAL A 227 -14.87 4.20 11.04
C VAL A 227 -15.45 2.96 11.69
N LEU A 228 -14.72 1.87 11.64
CA LEU A 228 -15.04 0.61 12.33
C LEU A 228 -14.07 0.44 13.50
N ILE A 229 -14.58 0.14 14.68
CA ILE A 229 -13.76 -0.12 15.86
C ILE A 229 -13.69 -1.63 16.08
N ILE A 230 -12.48 -2.19 16.02
CA ILE A 230 -12.20 -3.60 16.32
C ILE A 230 -11.13 -3.64 17.40
N ASP A 231 -11.40 -4.27 18.53
CA ASP A 231 -10.48 -4.41 19.66
C ASP A 231 -9.85 -3.07 20.11
N GLY A 232 -10.65 -2.00 20.09
CA GLY A 232 -10.21 -0.66 20.47
C GLY A 232 -9.41 0.10 19.41
N VAL A 233 -9.17 -0.50 18.25
CA VAL A 233 -8.49 0.14 17.11
C VAL A 233 -9.52 0.66 16.11
N GLY A 234 -9.41 1.94 15.77
CA GLY A 234 -10.27 2.58 14.77
C GLY A 234 -9.76 2.32 13.36
N ILE A 235 -10.51 1.54 12.57
CA ILE A 235 -10.22 1.28 11.15
C ILE A 235 -10.90 2.34 10.30
N ASN A 236 -10.12 3.11 9.56
CA ASN A 236 -10.61 4.20 8.69
C ASN A 236 -11.10 3.66 7.33
N ARG A 237 -12.33 3.16 7.29
CA ARG A 237 -12.94 2.61 6.07
C ARG A 237 -13.14 3.66 4.98
N LEU A 238 -13.49 4.89 5.37
CA LEU A 238 -13.64 6.00 4.42
C LEU A 238 -12.32 6.33 3.71
N GLY A 239 -11.20 6.35 4.44
CA GLY A 239 -9.87 6.57 3.88
C GLY A 239 -9.44 5.46 2.94
N HIS A 240 -9.73 4.21 3.28
CA HIS A 240 -9.48 3.04 2.42
C HIS A 240 -10.26 3.15 1.11
N PHE A 241 -11.55 3.45 1.18
CA PHE A 241 -12.41 3.62 0.01
C PHE A 241 -11.95 4.79 -0.87
N ALA A 242 -11.65 5.94 -0.29
CA ALA A 242 -11.18 7.11 -1.02
C ALA A 242 -9.82 6.85 -1.69
N SER A 243 -8.88 6.17 -1.00
CA SER A 243 -7.60 5.77 -1.58
C SER A 243 -7.78 4.81 -2.75
N PHE A 244 -8.65 3.81 -2.61
CA PHE A 244 -8.96 2.83 -3.65
C PHE A 244 -9.53 3.52 -4.90
N LEU A 245 -10.52 4.41 -4.74
CA LEU A 245 -11.10 5.17 -5.85
C LEU A 245 -10.06 6.08 -6.53
N ALA A 246 -9.23 6.77 -5.74
CA ALA A 246 -8.13 7.56 -6.27
C ALA A 246 -7.16 6.70 -7.10
N GLY A 247 -6.90 5.47 -6.66
CA GLY A 247 -6.09 4.49 -7.37
C GLY A 247 -6.68 4.10 -8.72
N LEU A 248 -7.97 3.81 -8.79
CA LEU A 248 -8.67 3.52 -10.05
C LEU A 248 -8.48 4.65 -11.07
N ILE A 249 -8.64 5.90 -10.62
CA ILE A 249 -8.55 7.09 -11.46
C ILE A 249 -7.10 7.36 -11.91
N ILE A 250 -6.14 7.35 -10.98
CA ILE A 250 -4.74 7.65 -11.27
C ILE A 250 -4.14 6.66 -12.29
N ALA A 251 -4.53 5.40 -12.21
CA ALA A 251 -4.03 4.39 -13.14
C ALA A 251 -4.46 4.63 -14.59
N ILE A 252 -5.61 5.26 -14.82
CA ILE A 252 -6.05 5.65 -16.18
C ILE A 252 -5.02 6.61 -16.79
N PHE A 253 -4.61 7.65 -16.03
CA PHE A 253 -3.63 8.63 -16.50
C PHE A 253 -2.23 8.02 -16.68
N ILE A 254 -1.81 7.13 -15.77
CA ILE A 254 -0.51 6.44 -15.87
C ILE A 254 -0.45 5.56 -17.11
N THR A 255 -1.49 4.76 -17.37
CA THR A 255 -1.52 3.83 -18.49
C THR A 255 -1.64 4.54 -19.85
N GLN A 256 -2.33 5.67 -19.92
CA GLN A 256 -2.37 6.49 -21.14
C GLN A 256 -0.98 7.03 -21.48
N LYS A 257 -0.22 7.55 -20.50
CA LYS A 257 1.15 8.06 -20.72
C LYS A 257 2.15 6.96 -21.12
N THR A 258 2.01 5.76 -20.57
CA THR A 258 2.90 4.64 -20.93
C THR A 258 2.63 4.10 -22.33
N ASN A 259 1.40 4.14 -22.80
CA ASN A 259 1.05 3.75 -24.17
C ASN A 259 1.53 4.78 -25.20
N LEU A 260 1.55 6.09 -24.88
CA LEU A 260 2.14 7.11 -25.73
C LEU A 260 3.66 6.94 -25.87
N ALA A 261 4.36 6.56 -24.80
CA ALA A 261 5.81 6.34 -24.83
C ALA A 261 6.26 4.99 -25.45
N LEU A 262 5.35 4.10 -25.78
CA LEU A 262 5.63 2.83 -26.48
C LEU A 262 5.35 2.91 -27.98
N ASN A 263 4.71 4.00 -28.42
CA ASN A 263 4.42 4.28 -29.84
C ASN A 263 5.41 5.31 -30.44
N GLU A 264 6.31 5.86 -29.64
CA GLU A 264 7.51 6.62 -30.05
C GLU A 264 8.76 5.72 -30.01
#